data_84724e7590d622376fc746779f4e8bae
#
_entry.id   84724e7590d622376fc746779f4e8bae
#
_cell.length_a   1.000
_cell.length_b   1.000
_cell.length_c   1.000
_cell.angle_alpha   90.00
_cell.angle_beta   90.00
_cell.angle_gamma   90.00
#
_symmetry.space_group_name_H-M   'P 1'
#
loop_
_entity.id
_entity.type
_entity.pdbx_description
1 polymer ?
#
loop_
_entity_poly.entity_id
_entity_poly.type
_entity_poly.pdbx_seq_one_letter_code
_entity_poly.pdbx_strand_id
1 'polypeptide(L)'
;ANGEDSRDGHSDNKSWNCGAEGPTDDQEVRTLRERQKRNMLATLLFSQGTPMILAGDEFGRTQQGNNNAYCQDNEITWIDWEQADRGLVEFVSHALRVRRERLPLGNFWYDGESDGSGMPDIEWRSAEGASLDEAAWRSDDRALAMYIADPSQGRRRRALLQDKVSSVSHHTSKAMTQTLH
;
A
#
# COMPACT_ATOMS: atom_id res chain seq x y z
N ALA A 1 -2.03 -25.19 14.67
CA ALA A 1 -2.23 -26.05 13.51
C ALA A 1 -1.07 -27.01 13.28
N ASN A 2 0.16 -26.60 13.62
CA ASN A 2 1.38 -27.43 13.50
C ASN A 2 1.74 -28.22 14.77
N GLY A 3 0.92 -28.16 15.83
CA GLY A 3 1.15 -28.86 17.09
C GLY A 3 2.13 -28.18 18.04
N GLU A 4 2.53 -26.96 17.78
CA GLU A 4 3.53 -26.19 18.55
C GLU A 4 2.90 -25.36 19.69
N ASP A 5 1.62 -25.55 19.99
CA ASP A 5 0.86 -24.81 21.02
C ASP A 5 0.99 -23.29 20.88
N SER A 6 0.96 -22.78 19.64
CA SER A 6 1.13 -21.38 19.31
C SER A 6 2.48 -20.76 19.72
N ARG A 7 3.50 -21.56 19.91
CA ARG A 7 4.85 -21.10 20.29
C ARG A 7 5.78 -20.87 19.11
N ASP A 8 5.46 -21.44 17.95
CA ASP A 8 6.24 -21.34 16.71
C ASP A 8 5.63 -20.31 15.76
N GLY A 9 5.36 -19.15 16.25
CA GLY A 9 4.86 -18.03 15.48
C GLY A 9 5.70 -16.79 15.66
N HIS A 10 5.41 -15.76 14.88
CA HIS A 10 6.03 -14.46 15.05
C HIS A 10 5.47 -13.77 16.30
N SER A 11 6.32 -13.46 17.27
CA SER A 11 5.91 -12.88 18.55
C SER A 11 5.79 -11.35 18.53
N ASP A 12 6.35 -10.67 17.51
CA ASP A 12 6.24 -9.22 17.31
C ASP A 12 5.25 -8.91 16.18
N ASN A 13 3.97 -9.12 16.45
CA ASN A 13 2.92 -8.91 15.47
C ASN A 13 2.48 -7.44 15.47
N LYS A 14 2.75 -6.72 14.38
CA LYS A 14 2.37 -5.32 14.16
C LYS A 14 1.14 -5.17 13.25
N SER A 15 0.41 -6.24 13.02
CA SER A 15 -0.83 -6.20 12.23
C SER A 15 -1.92 -5.41 12.94
N TRP A 16 -2.85 -4.89 12.15
CA TRP A 16 -4.03 -4.17 12.63
C TRP A 16 -5.30 -4.84 12.11
N ASN A 17 -6.21 -5.19 13.00
CA ASN A 17 -7.47 -5.86 12.66
C ASN A 17 -8.58 -4.91 12.15
N CYS A 18 -8.30 -3.60 12.10
CA CYS A 18 -9.22 -2.54 11.67
C CYS A 18 -10.48 -2.39 12.54
N GLY A 19 -10.44 -2.89 13.79
CA GLY A 19 -11.52 -2.72 14.76
C GLY A 19 -12.26 -4.00 15.14
N ALA A 20 -12.05 -5.12 14.45
CA ALA A 20 -12.62 -6.41 14.79
C ALA A 20 -11.65 -7.55 14.52
N GLU A 21 -11.62 -8.55 15.38
CA GLU A 21 -10.82 -9.74 15.15
C GLU A 21 -11.55 -10.71 14.22
N GLY A 22 -10.83 -11.32 13.28
CA GLY A 22 -11.37 -12.31 12.37
C GLY A 22 -12.42 -11.77 11.37
N PRO A 23 -13.25 -12.64 10.80
CA PRO A 23 -14.36 -12.25 9.93
C PRO A 23 -15.40 -11.41 10.69
N THR A 24 -16.02 -10.45 10.00
CA THR A 24 -17.02 -9.55 10.59
C THR A 24 -18.06 -9.13 9.56
N ASP A 25 -19.29 -8.92 10.01
CA ASP A 25 -20.38 -8.34 9.21
C ASP A 25 -20.48 -6.81 9.35
N ASP A 26 -19.63 -6.21 10.21
CA ASP A 26 -19.54 -4.77 10.34
C ASP A 26 -19.05 -4.13 9.05
N GLN A 27 -19.92 -3.37 8.40
CA GLN A 27 -19.66 -2.76 7.10
C GLN A 27 -18.57 -1.67 7.18
N GLU A 28 -18.43 -0.97 8.29
CA GLU A 28 -17.39 0.06 8.47
C GLU A 28 -16.03 -0.59 8.56
N VAL A 29 -15.90 -1.67 9.34
CA VAL A 29 -14.67 -2.45 9.46
C VAL A 29 -14.29 -3.06 8.11
N ARG A 30 -15.24 -3.65 7.39
CA ARG A 30 -15.01 -4.23 6.05
C ARG A 30 -14.53 -3.17 5.06
N THR A 31 -15.20 -2.02 5.00
CA THR A 31 -14.81 -0.91 4.12
C THR A 31 -13.41 -0.40 4.46
N LEU A 32 -13.08 -0.30 5.75
CA LEU A 32 -11.76 0.10 6.19
C LEU A 32 -10.68 -0.91 5.78
N ARG A 33 -10.93 -2.22 5.96
CA ARG A 33 -10.03 -3.29 5.52
C ARG A 33 -9.76 -3.24 4.01
N GLU A 34 -10.81 -3.05 3.21
CA GLU A 34 -10.68 -2.92 1.76
C GLU A 34 -9.83 -1.73 1.35
N ARG A 35 -10.00 -0.59 2.02
CA ARG A 35 -9.17 0.59 1.80
C ARG A 35 -7.72 0.34 2.19
N GLN A 36 -7.46 -0.29 3.34
CA GLN A 36 -6.10 -0.56 3.80
C GLN A 36 -5.36 -1.55 2.89
N LYS A 37 -6.02 -2.59 2.41
CA LYS A 37 -5.44 -3.50 1.41
C LYS A 37 -4.96 -2.74 0.18
N ARG A 38 -5.81 -1.87 -0.37
CA ARG A 38 -5.47 -1.06 -1.55
C ARG A 38 -4.35 -0.06 -1.27
N ASN A 39 -4.35 0.58 -0.11
CA ASN A 39 -3.30 1.51 0.28
C ASN A 39 -1.95 0.81 0.37
N MET A 40 -1.88 -0.34 1.03
CA MET A 40 -0.63 -1.10 1.18
C MET A 40 -0.11 -1.60 -0.17
N LEU A 41 -0.98 -2.15 -1.01
CA LEU A 41 -0.61 -2.60 -2.35
C LEU A 41 -0.18 -1.43 -3.25
N ALA A 42 -0.88 -0.30 -3.20
CA ALA A 42 -0.49 0.90 -3.94
C ALA A 42 0.90 1.39 -3.50
N THR A 43 1.15 1.46 -2.19
CA THR A 43 2.46 1.85 -1.65
C THR A 43 3.57 0.97 -2.22
N LEU A 44 3.39 -0.34 -2.13
CA LEU A 44 4.35 -1.30 -2.62
C LEU A 44 4.57 -1.17 -4.14
N LEU A 45 3.47 -1.14 -4.90
CA LEU A 45 3.52 -1.16 -6.37
C LEU A 45 4.03 0.16 -6.96
N PHE A 46 3.89 1.28 -6.25
CA PHE A 46 4.39 2.57 -6.72
C PHE A 46 5.74 2.97 -6.11
N SER A 47 6.27 2.16 -5.21
CA SER A 47 7.63 2.32 -4.68
C SER A 47 8.67 2.03 -5.75
N GLN A 48 9.82 2.67 -5.63
CA GLN A 48 10.99 2.39 -6.46
C GLN A 48 11.54 0.98 -6.15
N GLY A 49 12.17 0.37 -7.12
CA GLY A 49 12.68 -1.01 -7.02
C GLY A 49 11.70 -2.04 -7.58
N THR A 50 12.01 -3.31 -7.41
CA THR A 50 11.17 -4.42 -7.87
C THR A 50 10.13 -4.76 -6.82
N PRO A 51 8.83 -4.61 -7.08
CA PRO A 51 7.79 -4.99 -6.12
C PRO A 51 7.76 -6.51 -5.97
N MET A 52 7.65 -6.96 -4.73
CA MET A 52 7.51 -8.39 -4.40
C MET A 52 6.29 -8.55 -3.49
N ILE A 53 5.36 -9.40 -3.89
CA ILE A 53 4.16 -9.74 -3.12
C ILE A 53 4.10 -11.25 -2.91
N LEU A 54 3.50 -11.66 -1.80
CA LEU A 54 3.18 -13.06 -1.58
C LEU A 54 2.03 -13.48 -2.51
N ALA A 55 2.15 -14.68 -3.11
CA ALA A 55 1.09 -15.21 -3.96
C ALA A 55 -0.26 -15.26 -3.19
N GLY A 56 -1.27 -14.61 -3.75
CA GLY A 56 -2.58 -14.47 -3.13
C GLY A 56 -2.87 -13.11 -2.50
N ASP A 57 -1.88 -12.28 -2.22
CA ASP A 57 -2.12 -10.93 -1.70
C ASP A 57 -2.89 -10.07 -2.69
N GLU A 58 -2.71 -10.32 -3.99
CA GLU A 58 -3.40 -9.63 -5.08
C GLU A 58 -4.91 -9.87 -5.12
N PHE A 59 -5.40 -10.88 -4.44
CA PHE A 59 -6.84 -11.17 -4.35
C PHE A 59 -7.35 -11.38 -2.92
N GLY A 60 -6.54 -10.99 -1.93
CA GLY A 60 -6.98 -10.96 -0.53
C GLY A 60 -6.95 -12.31 0.17
N ARG A 61 -6.02 -13.20 -0.19
CA ARG A 61 -5.80 -14.47 0.50
C ARG A 61 -5.69 -14.28 2.03
N THR A 62 -6.23 -15.21 2.78
CA THR A 62 -6.14 -15.25 4.23
C THR A 62 -5.53 -16.56 4.71
N GLN A 63 -4.76 -16.53 5.79
CA GLN A 63 -4.30 -17.69 6.55
C GLN A 63 -5.14 -17.91 7.82
N GLN A 64 -6.33 -17.29 7.88
CA GLN A 64 -7.28 -17.41 8.99
C GLN A 64 -6.68 -17.07 10.37
N GLY A 65 -5.77 -16.08 10.38
CA GLY A 65 -5.09 -15.63 11.61
C GLY A 65 -3.84 -16.44 11.98
N ASN A 66 -3.50 -17.48 11.24
CA ASN A 66 -2.24 -18.19 11.45
C ASN A 66 -1.07 -17.37 10.89
N ASN A 67 -0.14 -16.96 11.73
CA ASN A 67 1.03 -16.16 11.35
C ASN A 67 2.28 -16.99 11.04
N ASN A 68 2.19 -18.32 11.12
CA ASN A 68 3.23 -19.24 10.71
C ASN A 68 2.64 -20.46 9.98
N ALA A 69 2.53 -20.35 8.67
CA ALA A 69 2.04 -21.43 7.82
C ALA A 69 3.14 -22.36 7.31
N TYR A 70 4.33 -22.31 7.92
CA TYR A 70 5.45 -23.17 7.54
C TYR A 70 5.10 -24.67 7.70
N CYS A 71 5.47 -25.45 6.71
CA CYS A 71 5.16 -26.89 6.61
C CYS A 71 3.66 -27.25 6.61
N GLN A 72 2.75 -26.30 6.46
CA GLN A 72 1.32 -26.58 6.34
C GLN A 72 0.97 -26.90 4.88
N ASP A 73 0.53 -28.12 4.60
CA ASP A 73 -0.03 -28.53 3.30
C ASP A 73 -1.52 -28.78 3.45
N ASN A 74 -2.28 -27.72 3.66
CA ASN A 74 -3.70 -27.73 3.89
C ASN A 74 -4.34 -26.39 3.49
N GLU A 75 -5.62 -26.21 3.76
CA GLU A 75 -6.42 -25.03 3.42
C GLU A 75 -5.87 -23.70 4.00
N ILE A 76 -4.99 -23.73 4.99
CA ILE A 76 -4.34 -22.52 5.51
C ILE A 76 -3.37 -21.92 4.48
N THR A 77 -2.71 -22.79 3.70
CA THR A 77 -1.72 -22.35 2.71
C THR A 77 -2.20 -22.46 1.28
N TRP A 78 -3.19 -23.29 1.01
CA TRP A 78 -3.72 -23.45 -0.33
C TRP A 78 -4.39 -22.18 -0.83
N ILE A 79 -4.27 -21.94 -2.11
CA ILE A 79 -4.89 -20.79 -2.77
C ILE A 79 -6.30 -21.17 -3.22
N ASP A 80 -7.29 -20.50 -2.67
CA ASP A 80 -8.68 -20.62 -3.09
C ASP A 80 -9.01 -19.59 -4.18
N TRP A 81 -8.99 -20.02 -5.42
CA TRP A 81 -9.28 -19.19 -6.57
C TRP A 81 -10.77 -18.85 -6.71
N GLU A 82 -11.66 -19.63 -6.11
CA GLU A 82 -13.10 -19.41 -6.16
C GLU A 82 -13.48 -18.23 -5.24
N GLN A 83 -12.78 -18.08 -4.13
CA GLN A 83 -12.98 -17.00 -3.15
C GLN A 83 -12.17 -15.72 -3.49
N ALA A 84 -11.49 -15.69 -4.63
CA ALA A 84 -10.66 -14.55 -5.01
C ALA A 84 -11.47 -13.25 -5.13
N ASP A 85 -11.03 -12.20 -4.46
CA ASP A 85 -11.56 -10.83 -4.59
C ASP A 85 -11.22 -10.26 -5.97
N ARG A 86 -12.16 -10.38 -6.92
CA ARG A 86 -12.00 -9.89 -8.29
C ARG A 86 -11.75 -8.38 -8.36
N GLY A 87 -12.38 -7.60 -7.48
CA GLY A 87 -12.18 -6.15 -7.42
C GLY A 87 -10.77 -5.77 -6.97
N LEU A 88 -10.15 -6.56 -6.09
CA LEU A 88 -8.76 -6.37 -5.70
C LEU A 88 -7.80 -6.77 -6.83
N VAL A 89 -8.07 -7.85 -7.54
CA VAL A 89 -7.29 -8.25 -8.74
C VAL A 89 -7.30 -7.15 -9.80
N GLU A 90 -8.47 -6.58 -10.08
CA GLU A 90 -8.61 -5.47 -11.04
C GLU A 90 -7.82 -4.24 -10.59
N PHE A 91 -7.87 -3.91 -9.30
CA PHE A 91 -7.10 -2.82 -8.72
C PHE A 91 -5.59 -3.05 -8.89
N VAL A 92 -5.08 -4.24 -8.53
CA VAL A 92 -3.66 -4.59 -8.67
C VAL A 92 -3.22 -4.55 -10.14
N SER A 93 -4.02 -5.11 -11.04
CA SER A 93 -3.76 -5.05 -12.48
C SER A 93 -3.69 -3.62 -12.99
N HIS A 94 -4.60 -2.75 -12.53
CA HIS A 94 -4.59 -1.34 -12.88
C HIS A 94 -3.34 -0.64 -12.34
N ALA A 95 -2.99 -0.87 -11.07
CA ALA A 95 -1.81 -0.29 -10.44
C ALA A 95 -0.52 -0.69 -11.16
N LEU A 96 -0.37 -1.97 -11.53
CA LEU A 96 0.77 -2.45 -12.31
C LEU A 96 0.84 -1.79 -13.70
N ARG A 97 -0.30 -1.59 -14.34
CA ARG A 97 -0.34 -0.86 -15.63
C ARG A 97 0.08 0.60 -15.45
N VAL A 98 -0.43 1.30 -14.43
CA VAL A 98 0.00 2.67 -14.12
C VAL A 98 1.49 2.73 -13.84
N ARG A 99 2.01 1.80 -13.01
CA ARG A 99 3.44 1.67 -12.74
C ARG A 99 4.25 1.60 -14.05
N ARG A 100 3.88 0.69 -14.94
CA ARG A 100 4.60 0.44 -16.20
C ARG A 100 4.50 1.61 -17.17
N GLU A 101 3.33 2.24 -17.29
CA GLU A 101 3.04 3.18 -18.36
C GLU A 101 3.20 4.65 -17.94
N ARG A 102 3.10 4.94 -16.64
CA ARG A 102 3.02 6.31 -16.15
C ARG A 102 4.12 6.72 -15.19
N LEU A 103 4.72 5.76 -14.49
CA LEU A 103 5.75 6.08 -13.52
C LEU A 103 7.13 5.89 -14.15
N PRO A 104 8.02 6.88 -14.05
CA PRO A 104 9.38 6.79 -14.57
C PRO A 104 10.28 6.02 -13.59
N LEU A 105 9.88 4.82 -13.20
CA LEU A 105 10.62 3.94 -12.29
C LEU A 105 11.67 3.15 -13.09
N GLY A 106 12.64 3.88 -13.63
CA GLY A 106 13.71 3.33 -14.47
C GLY A 106 14.89 2.74 -13.68
N ASN A 107 16.05 2.68 -14.34
CA ASN A 107 17.28 2.10 -13.81
C ASN A 107 18.12 3.09 -12.98
N PHE A 108 17.53 4.15 -12.48
CA PHE A 108 18.18 5.16 -11.64
C PHE A 108 17.44 5.27 -10.32
N TRP A 109 18.13 5.72 -9.28
CA TRP A 109 17.53 6.00 -7.99
C TRP A 109 17.26 7.48 -7.84
N TYR A 110 16.09 7.82 -7.31
CA TYR A 110 15.78 9.18 -6.93
C TYR A 110 16.55 9.54 -5.65
N ASP A 111 17.21 10.68 -5.65
CA ASP A 111 18.02 11.17 -4.53
C ASP A 111 17.51 12.50 -3.93
N GLY A 112 16.50 13.08 -4.56
CA GLY A 112 15.95 14.38 -4.16
C GLY A 112 16.75 15.57 -4.68
N GLU A 113 17.82 15.33 -5.45
CA GLU A 113 18.64 16.38 -6.01
C GLU A 113 18.04 16.94 -7.31
N SER A 114 18.42 18.14 -7.65
CA SER A 114 18.02 18.81 -8.89
C SER A 114 19.03 18.57 -9.99
N ASP A 115 18.59 18.16 -11.15
CA ASP A 115 19.41 18.02 -12.37
C ASP A 115 19.83 19.35 -13.04
N GLY A 116 19.72 20.45 -12.32
CA GLY A 116 19.95 21.81 -12.85
C GLY A 116 18.69 22.52 -13.35
N SER A 117 17.55 21.86 -13.39
CA SER A 117 16.25 22.48 -13.67
C SER A 117 15.70 23.30 -12.51
N GLY A 118 16.34 23.20 -11.35
CA GLY A 118 15.89 23.79 -10.08
C GLY A 118 14.78 22.99 -9.38
N MET A 119 14.46 21.81 -9.91
CA MET A 119 13.40 20.96 -9.38
C MET A 119 13.97 19.58 -9.03
N PRO A 120 13.70 19.05 -7.81
CA PRO A 120 14.18 17.73 -7.42
C PRO A 120 13.51 16.64 -8.26
N ASP A 121 14.20 15.51 -8.43
CA ASP A 121 13.70 14.34 -9.13
C ASP A 121 12.57 13.63 -8.36
N ILE A 122 12.54 13.77 -7.03
CA ILE A 122 11.44 13.35 -6.16
C ILE A 122 11.10 14.44 -5.15
N GLU A 123 9.82 14.66 -4.93
CA GLU A 123 9.33 15.61 -3.93
C GLU A 123 8.10 15.05 -3.22
N TRP A 124 8.08 15.20 -1.91
CA TRP A 124 6.96 14.81 -1.07
C TRP A 124 6.12 16.02 -0.69
N ARG A 125 4.81 15.89 -0.77
CA ARG A 125 3.86 16.97 -0.48
C ARG A 125 2.71 16.49 0.38
N SER A 126 2.12 17.42 1.15
CA SER A 126 0.88 17.19 1.88
C SER A 126 -0.30 16.98 0.90
N ALA A 127 -1.46 16.62 1.45
CA ALA A 127 -2.71 16.51 0.68
C ALA A 127 -3.09 17.84 -0.01
N GLU A 128 -2.73 18.97 0.59
CA GLU A 128 -2.99 20.32 0.08
C GLU A 128 -1.93 20.78 -0.94
N GLY A 129 -0.89 19.98 -1.13
CA GLY A 129 0.16 20.25 -2.10
C GLY A 129 1.34 21.07 -1.58
N ALA A 130 1.42 21.34 -0.27
CA ALA A 130 2.59 21.96 0.35
C ALA A 130 3.76 20.96 0.44
N SER A 131 5.00 21.43 0.27
CA SER A 131 6.18 20.60 0.49
C SER A 131 6.24 20.13 1.94
N LEU A 132 6.64 18.86 2.16
CA LEU A 132 6.77 18.30 3.49
C LEU A 132 8.12 18.69 4.09
N ASP A 133 8.06 19.42 5.18
CA ASP A 133 9.21 19.67 6.07
C ASP A 133 9.26 18.63 7.20
N GLU A 134 10.25 18.74 8.07
CA GLU A 134 10.42 17.83 9.20
C GLU A 134 9.22 17.82 10.15
N ALA A 135 8.57 18.95 10.35
CA ALA A 135 7.39 19.07 11.21
C ALA A 135 6.17 18.36 10.56
N ALA A 136 5.97 18.54 9.26
CA ALA A 136 4.93 17.87 8.50
C ALA A 136 5.11 16.34 8.48
N TRP A 137 6.35 15.86 8.41
CA TRP A 137 6.62 14.41 8.52
C TRP A 137 6.25 13.81 9.87
N ARG A 138 6.29 14.61 10.94
CA ARG A 138 5.91 14.21 12.30
C ARG A 138 4.45 14.47 12.62
N SER A 139 3.72 15.11 11.71
CA SER A 139 2.29 15.38 11.90
C SER A 139 1.45 14.11 11.84
N ASP A 140 0.23 14.19 12.38
CA ASP A 140 -0.78 13.14 12.28
C ASP A 140 -1.52 13.15 10.93
N ASP A 141 -1.04 13.89 9.95
CA ASP A 141 -1.61 13.93 8.60
C ASP A 141 -1.63 12.54 7.98
N ARG A 142 -2.77 12.19 7.42
CA ARG A 142 -3.05 10.82 6.95
C ARG A 142 -2.90 10.65 5.45
N ALA A 143 -2.53 11.71 4.74
CA ALA A 143 -2.34 11.66 3.30
C ALA A 143 -1.04 12.34 2.91
N LEU A 144 -0.39 11.78 1.90
CA LEU A 144 0.79 12.39 1.31
C LEU A 144 0.78 12.16 -0.21
N ALA A 145 1.41 13.07 -0.94
CA ALA A 145 1.61 12.95 -2.36
C ALA A 145 3.10 12.86 -2.68
N MET A 146 3.45 12.02 -3.62
CA MET A 146 4.80 11.88 -4.16
C MET A 146 4.82 12.40 -5.59
N TYR A 147 5.70 13.34 -5.88
CA TYR A 147 5.98 13.82 -7.22
C TYR A 147 7.29 13.24 -7.70
N ILE A 148 7.27 12.63 -8.86
CA ILE A 148 8.44 12.04 -9.48
C ILE A 148 8.68 12.72 -10.82
N ALA A 149 9.90 13.18 -11.06
CA ALA A 149 10.34 13.68 -12.34
C ALA A 149 10.90 12.55 -13.22
N ASP A 150 10.70 12.67 -14.54
CA ASP A 150 11.42 11.86 -15.51
C ASP A 150 12.60 12.69 -16.02
N PRO A 151 13.83 12.40 -15.61
CA PRO A 151 14.99 13.19 -16.01
C PRO A 151 15.21 13.19 -17.52
N SER A 152 14.78 12.13 -18.21
CA SER A 152 14.95 12.00 -19.66
C SER A 152 14.00 12.89 -20.47
N GLN A 153 12.92 13.37 -19.86
CA GLN A 153 11.88 14.11 -20.56
C GLN A 153 11.64 15.55 -20.05
N GLY A 154 12.35 15.96 -19.01
CA GLY A 154 12.17 17.28 -18.38
C GLY A 154 10.75 17.53 -17.87
N ARG A 155 9.94 16.48 -17.68
CA ARG A 155 8.53 16.56 -17.30
C ARG A 155 8.32 15.96 -15.92
N ARG A 156 7.71 16.74 -15.03
CA ARG A 156 7.17 16.22 -13.77
C ARG A 156 5.95 15.36 -14.03
N ARG A 157 5.94 14.15 -13.52
CA ARG A 157 4.74 13.32 -13.47
C ARG A 157 4.26 13.23 -12.02
N ARG A 158 2.95 13.34 -11.84
CA ARG A 158 2.31 13.18 -10.53
C ARG A 158 2.18 11.70 -10.24
N ALA A 159 2.59 11.30 -9.07
CA ALA A 159 2.27 10.00 -8.53
C ALA A 159 1.66 10.15 -7.14
N LEU A 160 0.47 9.72 -7.01
CA LEU A 160 -0.31 9.31 -5.85
C LEU A 160 -0.42 10.16 -4.60
N LEU A 161 -1.70 10.37 -4.28
CA LEU A 161 -2.15 10.66 -2.92
C LEU A 161 -2.32 9.33 -2.16
N GLN A 162 -1.70 9.18 -1.03
CA GLN A 162 -1.80 8.01 -0.19
C GLN A 162 -2.17 8.39 1.25
N ASP A 163 -3.16 7.68 1.82
CA ASP A 163 -3.44 7.77 3.25
C ASP A 163 -2.30 7.15 4.05
N LYS A 164 -1.72 7.91 4.97
CA LYS A 164 -0.83 7.35 5.98
C LYS A 164 -1.61 6.33 6.81
N VAL A 165 -1.06 5.17 7.01
CA VAL A 165 -1.58 4.19 7.97
C VAL A 165 -1.33 4.72 9.36
N SER A 166 -2.32 5.35 10.01
CA SER A 166 -2.22 5.72 11.41
C SER A 166 -3.04 4.77 12.26
N SER A 167 -2.40 4.26 13.29
CA SER A 167 -3.06 3.59 14.40
C SER A 167 -4.00 4.57 15.10
N VAL A 168 -5.28 4.25 15.10
CA VAL A 168 -6.32 4.67 16.04
C VAL A 168 -6.57 6.16 16.24
N SER A 169 -7.63 6.66 15.64
CA SER A 169 -8.76 7.32 16.33
C SER A 169 -9.89 7.64 15.35
N HIS A 170 -11.11 7.47 15.80
CA HIS A 170 -12.34 7.71 15.06
C HIS A 170 -12.39 9.15 14.55
N HIS A 171 -12.45 9.35 13.24
CA HIS A 171 -13.28 10.37 12.60
C HIS A 171 -13.27 10.17 11.08
N THR A 172 -14.44 10.25 10.50
CA THR A 172 -14.77 10.14 9.09
C THR A 172 -14.01 11.16 8.24
N SER A 173 -13.29 10.71 7.23
CA SER A 173 -12.84 11.55 6.12
C SER A 173 -13.05 10.84 4.79
N LYS A 174 -13.73 11.53 3.88
CA LYS A 174 -13.98 11.09 2.51
C LYS A 174 -12.69 11.00 1.72
N ALA A 175 -12.37 9.83 1.21
CA ALA A 175 -11.30 9.66 0.24
C ALA A 175 -11.72 10.28 -1.10
N MET A 176 -10.97 11.26 -1.58
CA MET A 176 -11.01 11.71 -2.97
C MET A 176 -9.86 11.06 -3.73
N THR A 177 -10.18 10.09 -4.56
CA THR A 177 -9.30 9.66 -5.64
C THR A 177 -9.55 10.60 -6.81
N GLN A 178 -8.72 11.62 -6.98
CA GLN A 178 -8.72 12.42 -8.21
C GLN A 178 -7.55 11.99 -9.09
N THR A 179 -7.88 11.31 -10.16
CA THR A 179 -7.00 11.17 -11.33
C THR A 179 -7.04 12.49 -12.07
N LEU A 180 -5.97 13.24 -12.04
CA LEU A 180 -5.85 14.47 -12.84
C LEU A 180 -5.23 14.13 -14.20
N HIS A 181 -5.94 14.52 -15.25
CA HIS A 181 -5.54 14.46 -16.66
C HIS A 181 -4.31 15.26 -16.98
#